data_464cb8e079625cfd4b7a5e946ed0aa65
#
_entry.id   464cb8e079625cfd4b7a5e946ed0aa65
#
_cell.length_a   1.000
_cell.length_b   1.000
_cell.length_c   1.000
_cell.angle_alpha   90.00
_cell.angle_beta   90.00
_cell.angle_gamma   90.00
#
_symmetry.space_group_name_H-M   'P 1'
#
loop_
_entity.id
_entity.type
_entity.pdbx_description
1 polymer ?
#
loop_
_entity_poly.entity_id
_entity_poly.type
_entity_poly.pdbx_seq_one_letter_code
_entity_poly.pdbx_strand_id
1 'polypeptide(L)'
;MRTLLVLGLAAATLSLTGCGGTFPIQQLPQHEVTQSQSAIHDAVIKAANERKFMVEKDTPSSVALVYPPVNHGKYIQFHARYRVDIGPHSYEVKYIDSMGLDVSKCTQPAFEDKLCGHRKVNQWQLMLDQAIENHLAY
;
A
#
# COMPACT_ATOMS: atom_id res chain seq x y z
N MET A 1 51.23 32.68 -23.26
CA MET A 1 50.99 31.78 -22.16
C MET A 1 49.52 31.53 -22.02
N ARG A 2 49.08 30.36 -22.36
CA ARG A 2 47.64 29.98 -22.29
C ARG A 2 47.51 28.97 -21.19
N THR A 3 46.90 29.39 -20.10
CA THR A 3 46.57 28.50 -18.97
C THR A 3 45.26 27.79 -19.29
N LEU A 4 45.34 26.50 -19.54
CA LEU A 4 44.21 25.62 -19.68
C LEU A 4 43.68 25.28 -18.28
N LEU A 5 42.50 25.81 -17.95
CA LEU A 5 41.74 25.42 -16.80
C LEU A 5 41.00 24.14 -17.15
N VAL A 6 41.44 23.02 -16.61
CA VAL A 6 40.72 21.75 -16.65
C VAL A 6 39.65 21.79 -15.56
N LEU A 7 38.40 22.06 -15.95
CA LEU A 7 37.27 21.83 -15.08
C LEU A 7 37.02 20.32 -14.96
N GLY A 8 37.40 19.79 -13.80
CA GLY A 8 37.04 18.44 -13.43
C GLY A 8 35.52 18.32 -13.16
N LEU A 9 34.81 17.68 -14.09
CA LEU A 9 33.44 17.31 -13.90
C LEU A 9 33.40 16.14 -12.90
N ALA A 10 33.13 16.44 -11.64
CA ALA A 10 32.81 15.41 -10.67
C ALA A 10 31.43 14.84 -10.98
N ALA A 11 31.41 13.71 -11.69
CA ALA A 11 30.22 12.90 -11.85
C ALA A 11 29.87 12.30 -10.48
N ALA A 12 28.91 12.90 -9.80
CA ALA A 12 28.28 12.29 -8.65
C ALA A 12 27.48 11.09 -9.14
N THR A 13 28.09 9.92 -9.10
CA THR A 13 27.37 8.66 -9.27
C THR A 13 26.46 8.49 -8.06
N LEU A 14 25.21 8.86 -8.23
CA LEU A 14 24.13 8.43 -7.34
C LEU A 14 24.05 6.90 -7.46
N SER A 15 24.76 6.21 -6.60
CA SER A 15 24.61 4.78 -6.43
C SER A 15 23.23 4.53 -5.85
N LEU A 16 22.28 4.20 -6.73
CA LEU A 16 20.99 3.65 -6.35
C LEU A 16 21.24 2.24 -5.79
N THR A 17 21.72 2.15 -4.57
CA THR A 17 21.76 0.92 -3.81
C THR A 17 20.34 0.66 -3.31
N GLY A 18 19.47 0.15 -4.19
CA GLY A 18 18.05 0.01 -3.94
C GLY A 18 17.52 -1.41 -4.01
N CYS A 19 18.34 -2.43 -3.80
CA CYS A 19 17.86 -3.80 -3.72
C CYS A 19 17.76 -4.22 -2.26
N GLY A 20 16.53 -4.29 -1.70
CA GLY A 20 16.25 -4.90 -0.40
C GLY A 20 16.04 -3.96 0.78
N GLY A 21 15.81 -2.67 0.55
CA GLY A 21 15.45 -1.74 1.63
C GLY A 21 13.99 -1.89 2.06
N THR A 22 13.72 -1.53 3.32
CA THR A 22 12.37 -1.34 3.82
C THR A 22 11.96 0.12 3.69
N PHE A 23 10.66 0.35 3.56
CA PHE A 23 10.08 1.69 3.37
C PHE A 23 9.01 1.93 4.43
N PRO A 24 8.82 3.18 4.86
CA PRO A 24 7.70 3.51 5.75
C PRO A 24 6.37 3.08 5.13
N ILE A 25 5.56 2.39 5.94
CA ILE A 25 4.20 2.02 5.52
C ILE A 25 3.36 3.29 5.47
N GLN A 26 2.79 3.57 4.30
CA GLN A 26 2.01 4.76 4.07
C GLN A 26 0.65 4.67 4.78
N GLN A 27 0.22 5.78 5.37
CA GLN A 27 -1.15 5.98 5.76
C GLN A 27 -1.88 6.71 4.64
N LEU A 28 -2.84 6.02 4.01
CA LEU A 28 -3.63 6.63 2.97
C LEU A 28 -4.70 7.54 3.59
N PRO A 29 -5.07 8.63 2.90
CA PRO A 29 -6.09 9.53 3.40
C PRO A 29 -7.47 8.89 3.37
N GLN A 30 -8.35 9.36 4.26
CA GLN A 30 -9.77 9.10 4.15
C GLN A 30 -10.33 9.86 2.96
N HIS A 31 -11.08 9.16 2.11
CA HIS A 31 -11.74 9.76 0.95
C HIS A 31 -13.19 10.11 1.30
N GLU A 32 -13.56 11.36 1.09
CA GLU A 32 -14.94 11.84 1.15
C GLU A 32 -15.56 11.69 -0.25
N VAL A 33 -16.73 11.06 -0.32
CA VAL A 33 -17.41 10.76 -1.58
C VAL A 33 -18.91 11.11 -1.48
N THR A 34 -19.57 11.20 -2.64
CA THR A 34 -21.00 11.49 -2.70
C THR A 34 -21.86 10.22 -2.65
N GLN A 35 -21.30 9.07 -2.94
CA GLN A 35 -21.99 7.78 -2.96
C GLN A 35 -22.41 7.36 -1.55
N SER A 36 -23.46 6.55 -1.48
CA SER A 36 -23.94 5.98 -0.24
C SER A 36 -22.99 4.91 0.31
N GLN A 37 -23.12 4.59 1.59
CA GLN A 37 -22.36 3.52 2.22
C GLN A 37 -22.49 2.18 1.47
N SER A 38 -23.68 1.84 1.04
CA SER A 38 -23.94 0.63 0.26
C SER A 38 -23.21 0.64 -1.08
N ALA A 39 -23.23 1.76 -1.79
CA ALA A 39 -22.50 1.91 -3.06
C ALA A 39 -20.99 1.85 -2.87
N ILE A 40 -20.48 2.43 -1.80
CA ILE A 40 -19.05 2.34 -1.44
C ILE A 40 -18.68 0.87 -1.14
N HIS A 41 -19.47 0.19 -0.34
CA HIS A 41 -19.26 -1.22 -0.02
C HIS A 41 -19.20 -2.08 -1.29
N ASP A 42 -20.15 -1.89 -2.21
CA ASP A 42 -20.15 -2.61 -3.49
C ASP A 42 -18.90 -2.32 -4.32
N ALA A 43 -18.44 -1.08 -4.33
CA ALA A 43 -17.19 -0.70 -5.01
C ALA A 43 -15.97 -1.38 -4.39
N VAL A 44 -15.92 -1.50 -3.07
CA VAL A 44 -14.84 -2.21 -2.36
C VAL A 44 -14.80 -3.68 -2.75
N ILE A 45 -15.94 -4.34 -2.76
CA ILE A 45 -16.03 -5.76 -3.13
C ILE A 45 -15.65 -5.96 -4.60
N LYS A 46 -16.10 -5.11 -5.50
CA LYS A 46 -15.72 -5.16 -6.93
C LYS A 46 -14.22 -4.96 -7.12
N ALA A 47 -13.64 -3.97 -6.43
CA ALA A 47 -12.21 -3.70 -6.46
C ALA A 47 -11.39 -4.89 -5.95
N ALA A 48 -11.82 -5.48 -4.84
CA ALA A 48 -11.19 -6.66 -4.27
C ALA A 48 -11.17 -7.83 -5.26
N ASN A 49 -12.31 -8.11 -5.88
CA ASN A 49 -12.44 -9.19 -6.87
C ASN A 49 -11.59 -8.93 -8.11
N GLU A 50 -11.59 -7.71 -8.61
CA GLU A 50 -10.80 -7.31 -9.78
C GLU A 50 -9.30 -7.46 -9.54
N ARG A 51 -8.84 -7.05 -8.37
CA ARG A 51 -7.40 -7.07 -8.00
C ARG A 51 -6.98 -8.33 -7.28
N LYS A 52 -7.89 -9.31 -7.15
CA LYS A 52 -7.63 -10.63 -6.56
C LYS A 52 -7.22 -10.58 -5.08
N PHE A 53 -7.78 -9.64 -4.35
CA PHE A 53 -7.77 -9.69 -2.90
C PHE A 53 -8.78 -10.73 -2.41
N MET A 54 -8.42 -11.47 -1.39
CA MET A 54 -9.36 -12.36 -0.73
C MET A 54 -10.07 -11.61 0.40
N VAL A 55 -11.40 -11.66 0.41
CA VAL A 55 -12.22 -11.10 1.48
C VAL A 55 -12.23 -12.07 2.65
N GLU A 56 -11.71 -11.65 3.81
CA GLU A 56 -11.71 -12.44 5.03
C GLU A 56 -12.90 -12.13 5.93
N LYS A 57 -13.34 -10.88 5.96
CA LYS A 57 -14.48 -10.42 6.73
C LYS A 57 -15.20 -9.32 5.99
N ASP A 58 -16.51 -9.41 5.96
CA ASP A 58 -17.36 -8.48 5.22
C ASP A 58 -18.52 -8.01 6.10
N THR A 59 -18.56 -6.72 6.37
CA THR A 59 -19.67 -6.02 7.03
C THR A 59 -20.00 -4.75 6.25
N PRO A 60 -21.18 -4.15 6.42
CA PRO A 60 -21.52 -2.91 5.71
C PRO A 60 -20.56 -1.74 5.95
N SER A 61 -19.88 -1.71 7.09
CA SER A 61 -18.98 -0.63 7.49
C SER A 61 -17.49 -0.99 7.46
N SER A 62 -17.15 -2.25 7.15
CA SER A 62 -15.76 -2.70 7.20
C SER A 62 -15.56 -3.97 6.37
N VAL A 63 -14.54 -3.97 5.54
CA VAL A 63 -14.12 -5.14 4.76
C VAL A 63 -12.67 -5.44 5.05
N ALA A 64 -12.39 -6.65 5.55
CA ALA A 64 -11.04 -7.12 5.77
C ALA A 64 -10.57 -7.97 4.58
N LEU A 65 -9.38 -7.68 4.08
CA LEU A 65 -8.84 -8.21 2.85
C LEU A 65 -7.41 -8.71 3.05
N VAL A 66 -7.04 -9.76 2.33
CA VAL A 66 -5.67 -10.27 2.30
C VAL A 66 -5.18 -10.37 0.86
N TYR A 67 -3.91 -10.05 0.65
CA TYR A 67 -3.23 -10.20 -0.63
C TYR A 67 -1.80 -10.71 -0.44
N PRO A 68 -1.32 -11.65 -1.24
CA PRO A 68 -2.07 -12.43 -2.23
C PRO A 68 -3.11 -13.34 -1.59
N PRO A 69 -4.10 -13.81 -2.37
CA PRO A 69 -5.10 -14.73 -1.85
C PRO A 69 -4.46 -16.01 -1.33
N VAL A 70 -4.90 -16.47 -0.17
CA VAL A 70 -4.40 -17.70 0.44
C VAL A 70 -4.87 -18.90 -0.36
N ASN A 71 -3.95 -19.58 -1.05
CA ASN A 71 -4.25 -20.85 -1.70
C ASN A 71 -4.14 -21.97 -0.68
N HIS A 72 -5.24 -22.68 -0.46
CA HIS A 72 -5.28 -23.86 0.38
C HIS A 72 -4.21 -24.87 -0.07
N GLY A 73 -3.25 -25.17 0.79
CA GLY A 73 -2.28 -26.25 0.60
C GLY A 73 -0.92 -25.85 0.05
N LYS A 74 -0.65 -24.60 -0.27
CA LYS A 74 0.70 -24.12 -0.56
C LYS A 74 1.10 -23.04 0.44
N TYR A 75 2.31 -23.15 0.96
CA TYR A 75 2.88 -22.18 1.88
C TYR A 75 2.95 -20.81 1.23
N ILE A 76 2.03 -19.92 1.61
CA ILE A 76 2.18 -18.52 1.28
C ILE A 76 3.21 -17.96 2.24
N GLN A 77 4.39 -17.73 1.73
CA GLN A 77 5.51 -17.24 2.51
C GLN A 77 5.37 -15.76 2.86
N PHE A 78 4.47 -15.04 2.18
CA PHE A 78 4.25 -13.61 2.42
C PHE A 78 2.83 -13.19 2.02
N HIS A 79 2.25 -12.33 2.84
CA HIS A 79 0.98 -11.70 2.57
C HIS A 79 0.83 -10.43 3.41
N ALA A 80 -0.07 -9.56 3.02
CA ALA A 80 -0.47 -8.40 3.81
C ALA A 80 -1.98 -8.36 3.96
N ARG A 81 -2.45 -7.91 5.11
CA ARG A 81 -3.86 -7.70 5.43
C ARG A 81 -4.17 -6.22 5.49
N TYR A 82 -5.27 -5.88 4.88
CA TYR A 82 -5.80 -4.53 4.84
C TYR A 82 -7.25 -4.54 5.31
N ARG A 83 -7.70 -3.41 5.81
CA ARG A 83 -9.09 -3.18 6.14
C ARG A 83 -9.55 -1.90 5.48
N VAL A 84 -10.72 -1.95 4.86
CA VAL A 84 -11.38 -0.75 4.35
C VAL A 84 -12.49 -0.39 5.32
N ASP A 85 -12.35 0.75 5.96
CA ASP A 85 -13.40 1.32 6.83
C ASP A 85 -14.32 2.16 5.97
N ILE A 86 -15.62 1.92 6.07
CA ILE A 86 -16.66 2.53 5.22
C ILE A 86 -17.61 3.33 6.10
N GLY A 87 -17.69 4.63 5.84
CA GLY A 87 -18.64 5.53 6.46
C GLY A 87 -19.86 5.79 5.57
N PRO A 88 -20.77 6.68 6.00
CA PRO A 88 -21.95 7.05 5.20
C PRO A 88 -21.60 7.64 3.83
N HIS A 89 -20.51 8.39 3.74
CA HIS A 89 -20.00 9.03 2.53
C HIS A 89 -18.47 9.09 2.51
N SER A 90 -17.81 8.05 3.05
CA SER A 90 -16.34 8.02 3.12
C SER A 90 -15.81 6.60 3.12
N TYR A 91 -14.55 6.46 2.75
CA TYR A 91 -13.80 5.22 2.96
C TYR A 91 -12.34 5.49 3.22
N GLU A 92 -11.70 4.56 3.90
CA GLU A 92 -10.29 4.62 4.23
C GLU A 92 -9.69 3.22 4.17
N VAL A 93 -8.61 3.07 3.39
CA VAL A 93 -7.84 1.83 3.31
C VAL A 93 -6.75 1.87 4.36
N LYS A 94 -6.71 0.84 5.22
CA LYS A 94 -5.75 0.73 6.31
C LYS A 94 -4.94 -0.55 6.20
N TYR A 95 -3.64 -0.45 6.41
CA TYR A 95 -2.78 -1.58 6.65
C TYR A 95 -3.03 -2.13 8.06
N ILE A 96 -3.15 -3.45 8.19
CA ILE A 96 -3.39 -4.11 9.48
C ILE A 96 -2.16 -4.90 9.94
N ASP A 97 -1.76 -5.90 9.18
CA ASP A 97 -0.61 -6.73 9.48
C ASP A 97 -0.05 -7.39 8.22
N SER A 98 1.02 -8.13 8.37
CA SER A 98 1.65 -8.87 7.28
C SER A 98 2.50 -10.00 7.79
N MET A 99 2.84 -10.92 6.90
CA MET A 99 3.80 -11.99 7.12
C MET A 99 4.81 -12.03 5.98
N GLY A 100 6.09 -12.21 6.33
CA GLY A 100 7.16 -12.39 5.34
C GLY A 100 7.55 -11.13 4.55
N LEU A 101 7.12 -9.95 4.96
CA LEU A 101 7.37 -8.68 4.28
C LEU A 101 8.26 -7.72 5.09
N ASP A 102 9.02 -8.28 6.04
CA ASP A 102 10.02 -7.56 6.84
C ASP A 102 9.47 -6.34 7.57
N VAL A 103 8.22 -6.41 8.03
CA VAL A 103 7.59 -5.30 8.73
C VAL A 103 8.07 -5.23 10.17
N SER A 104 8.66 -4.10 10.53
CA SER A 104 9.15 -3.78 11.86
C SER A 104 9.21 -2.27 12.05
N LYS A 105 9.56 -1.83 13.25
CA LYS A 105 9.77 -0.40 13.49
C LYS A 105 10.86 0.14 12.56
N CYS A 106 10.61 1.32 12.00
CA CYS A 106 11.61 2.00 11.19
C CYS A 106 12.86 2.33 12.02
N THR A 107 14.03 2.14 11.43
CA THR A 107 15.32 2.42 12.10
C THR A 107 15.80 3.85 11.93
N GLN A 108 15.24 4.57 10.95
CA GLN A 108 15.62 5.96 10.68
C GLN A 108 14.96 6.92 11.68
N PRO A 109 15.72 7.89 12.25
CA PRO A 109 15.18 8.83 13.25
C PRO A 109 13.95 9.61 12.77
N ALA A 110 13.87 9.91 11.48
CA ALA A 110 12.72 10.63 10.90
C ALA A 110 11.42 9.83 10.95
N PHE A 111 11.48 8.51 11.18
CA PHE A 111 10.33 7.61 11.14
C PHE A 111 10.20 6.74 12.40
N GLU A 112 10.71 7.22 13.54
CA GLU A 112 10.75 6.44 14.80
C GLU A 112 9.42 5.83 15.21
N ASP A 113 8.31 6.54 14.96
CA ASP A 113 6.96 6.12 15.34
C ASP A 113 6.24 5.32 14.25
N LYS A 114 6.94 4.97 13.17
CA LYS A 114 6.33 4.32 12.02
C LYS A 114 6.83 2.89 11.85
N LEU A 115 6.00 2.08 11.18
CA LEU A 115 6.40 0.78 10.68
C LEU A 115 7.02 0.93 9.29
N CYS A 116 8.06 0.16 9.05
CA CYS A 116 8.68 0.00 7.75
C CYS A 116 8.54 -1.44 7.29
N GLY A 117 8.40 -1.65 6.00
CA GLY A 117 8.27 -2.98 5.42
C GLY A 117 8.66 -3.01 3.96
N HIS A 118 8.55 -4.17 3.35
CA HIS A 118 8.83 -4.35 1.94
C HIS A 118 7.91 -3.45 1.10
N ARG A 119 8.44 -2.91 0.00
CA ARG A 119 7.71 -2.00 -0.91
C ARG A 119 6.35 -2.53 -1.38
N LYS A 120 6.17 -3.85 -1.44
CA LYS A 120 4.92 -4.49 -1.83
C LYS A 120 3.74 -4.11 -0.92
N VAL A 121 3.99 -3.87 0.35
CA VAL A 121 2.94 -3.45 1.30
C VAL A 121 2.26 -2.18 0.81
N ASN A 122 3.04 -1.16 0.46
CA ASN A 122 2.52 0.10 -0.06
C ASN A 122 1.94 -0.04 -1.47
N GLN A 123 2.58 -0.83 -2.34
CA GLN A 123 2.09 -1.06 -3.70
C GLN A 123 0.71 -1.70 -3.71
N TRP A 124 0.48 -2.72 -2.90
CA TRP A 124 -0.81 -3.39 -2.80
C TRP A 124 -1.88 -2.51 -2.18
N GLN A 125 -1.52 -1.73 -1.18
CA GLN A 125 -2.43 -0.77 -0.54
C GLN A 125 -2.91 0.28 -1.54
N LEU A 126 -1.99 0.87 -2.31
CA LEU A 126 -2.30 1.83 -3.35
C LEU A 126 -3.13 1.21 -4.48
N MET A 127 -2.81 0.00 -4.87
CA MET A 127 -3.56 -0.74 -5.90
C MET A 127 -5.02 -0.93 -5.49
N LEU A 128 -5.26 -1.30 -4.23
CA LEU A 128 -6.61 -1.45 -3.69
C LEU A 128 -7.34 -0.11 -3.64
N ASP A 129 -6.71 0.90 -3.09
CA ASP A 129 -7.29 2.25 -2.97
C ASP A 129 -7.68 2.82 -4.35
N GLN A 130 -6.79 2.71 -5.32
CA GLN A 130 -7.06 3.17 -6.67
C GLN A 130 -8.18 2.40 -7.37
N ALA A 131 -8.25 1.09 -7.16
CA ALA A 131 -9.33 0.27 -7.72
C ALA A 131 -10.69 0.64 -7.13
N ILE A 132 -10.76 0.93 -5.83
CA ILE A 132 -12.00 1.42 -5.19
C ILE A 132 -12.41 2.75 -5.80
N GLU A 133 -11.48 3.68 -5.92
CA GLU A 133 -11.74 4.99 -6.52
C GLU A 133 -12.27 4.87 -7.94
N ASN A 134 -11.69 3.99 -8.75
CA ASN A 134 -12.12 3.76 -10.12
C ASN A 134 -13.57 3.21 -10.18
N HIS A 135 -13.95 2.34 -9.27
CA HIS A 135 -15.31 1.82 -9.20
C HIS A 135 -16.34 2.85 -8.68
N LEU A 136 -15.89 3.88 -7.98
CA LEU A 136 -16.74 4.96 -7.49
C LEU A 136 -16.88 6.11 -8.50
N ALA A 137 -16.01 6.19 -9.50
CA ALA A 137 -16.03 7.27 -10.49
C ALA A 137 -17.20 7.17 -11.50
N TYR A 138 -17.96 6.07 -11.49
CA TYR A 138 -19.05 5.80 -12.43
C TYR A 138 -20.34 5.41 -11.72
#